data_d34fcb6a9162c34642e0f37d65b09285
#
_entry.id   d34fcb6a9162c34642e0f37d65b09285
#
_cell.length_a   1.000
_cell.length_b   1.000
_cell.length_c   1.000
_cell.angle_alpha   90.00
_cell.angle_beta   90.00
_cell.angle_gamma   90.00
#
_symmetry.space_group_name_H-M   'P 1'
#
loop_
_entity.id
_entity.type
_entity.pdbx_description
1 polymer ?
#
loop_
_entity_poly.entity_id
_entity_poly.type
_entity_poly.pdbx_seq_one_letter_code
_entity_poly.pdbx_strand_id
1 'polypeptide(L)'
;MTIPFWLRRSAPFLAIAVSACISLPQRDGLRDAHLERLYFGRNIGDSAVVSDSAWARFVRETITPAFPEGATVWDAAGQWRAPDGTVVRERSFVVELLHLVTPDVERRVKQVMDDYKRRFAQQSVLRMVTRVRASF
;
A
#
# COMPACT_ATOMS: atom_id res chain seq x y z
N MET A 1 11.18 15.72 -82.55
CA MET A 1 9.88 15.48 -81.90
C MET A 1 10.14 15.06 -80.47
N THR A 2 9.98 16.01 -79.58
CA THR A 2 10.45 16.06 -78.19
C THR A 2 9.46 15.34 -77.28
N ILE A 3 9.97 14.42 -76.43
CA ILE A 3 9.18 13.74 -75.39
C ILE A 3 9.46 14.50 -74.07
N PRO A 4 8.45 14.94 -73.32
CA PRO A 4 8.67 15.69 -72.11
C PRO A 4 8.91 14.79 -70.90
N PHE A 5 9.87 15.17 -70.12
CA PHE A 5 10.35 14.74 -68.83
C PHE A 5 9.40 15.23 -67.71
N TRP A 6 8.47 14.43 -67.21
CA TRP A 6 7.75 14.69 -65.94
C TRP A 6 7.21 13.37 -65.38
N LEU A 7 7.79 12.86 -64.30
CA LEU A 7 7.16 12.43 -63.05
C LEU A 7 8.15 11.69 -62.13
N ARG A 8 8.95 12.47 -61.44
CA ARG A 8 9.58 11.95 -60.24
C ARG A 8 8.56 12.06 -59.10
N ARG A 9 7.95 10.97 -58.71
CA ARG A 9 7.17 10.86 -57.48
C ARG A 9 8.14 10.68 -56.32
N SER A 10 8.33 11.75 -55.55
CA SER A 10 9.00 11.69 -54.26
C SER A 10 8.05 11.10 -53.22
N ALA A 11 8.32 9.88 -52.75
CA ALA A 11 7.62 9.31 -51.63
C ALA A 11 8.17 9.94 -50.36
N PRO A 12 7.32 10.43 -49.43
CA PRO A 12 7.80 10.88 -48.15
C PRO A 12 8.14 9.67 -47.28
N PHE A 13 9.41 9.58 -46.88
CA PHE A 13 9.82 8.64 -45.82
C PHE A 13 9.23 9.14 -44.49
N LEU A 14 8.20 8.46 -44.01
CA LEU A 14 7.67 8.67 -42.68
C LEU A 14 8.66 8.04 -41.68
N ALA A 15 9.51 8.82 -41.07
CA ALA A 15 10.40 8.40 -40.00
C ALA A 15 9.54 8.18 -38.73
N ILE A 16 9.22 6.93 -38.42
CA ILE A 16 8.64 6.58 -37.13
C ILE A 16 9.73 6.65 -36.09
N ALA A 17 9.73 7.74 -35.28
CA ALA A 17 10.56 7.85 -34.11
C ALA A 17 10.01 6.88 -33.03
N VAL A 18 10.59 5.71 -32.91
CA VAL A 18 10.35 4.80 -31.79
C VAL A 18 11.05 5.39 -30.56
N SER A 19 10.32 6.11 -29.73
CA SER A 19 10.79 6.50 -28.40
C SER A 19 10.95 5.25 -27.55
N ALA A 20 12.13 4.65 -27.60
CA ALA A 20 12.51 3.63 -26.64
C ALA A 20 12.67 4.31 -25.27
N CYS A 21 11.73 4.10 -24.36
CA CYS A 21 11.95 4.41 -22.95
C CYS A 21 13.07 3.50 -22.44
N ILE A 22 14.31 3.98 -22.50
CA ILE A 22 15.46 3.33 -21.89
C ILE A 22 15.30 3.54 -20.39
N SER A 23 14.79 2.53 -19.69
CA SER A 23 14.88 2.45 -18.24
C SER A 23 16.36 2.32 -17.88
N LEU A 24 16.96 3.38 -17.38
CA LEU A 24 18.33 3.34 -16.89
C LEU A 24 18.42 2.33 -15.73
N PRO A 25 19.44 1.47 -15.70
CA PRO A 25 19.61 0.53 -14.60
C PRO A 25 19.76 1.31 -13.29
N GLN A 26 18.98 0.91 -12.32
CA GLN A 26 18.90 1.48 -10.98
C GLN A 26 20.23 1.20 -10.23
N ARG A 27 21.12 2.19 -10.19
CA ARG A 27 22.48 2.05 -9.63
C ARG A 27 22.55 2.09 -8.10
N ASP A 28 21.44 2.37 -7.42
CA ASP A 28 21.39 2.62 -5.97
C ASP A 28 20.88 1.41 -5.14
N GLY A 29 20.64 0.27 -5.76
CA GLY A 29 20.09 -0.92 -5.10
C GLY A 29 18.65 -0.77 -4.59
N LEU A 30 18.03 0.39 -4.77
CA LEU A 30 16.65 0.64 -4.40
C LEU A 30 15.69 -0.03 -5.39
N ARG A 31 14.62 -0.61 -4.88
CA ARG A 31 13.53 -1.21 -5.65
C ARG A 31 12.21 -0.53 -5.32
N ASP A 32 11.28 -0.54 -6.28
CA ASP A 32 9.92 -0.06 -6.04
C ASP A 32 9.23 -0.95 -5.01
N ALA A 33 8.66 -0.32 -4.00
CA ALA A 33 8.03 -0.97 -2.88
C ALA A 33 6.78 -0.18 -2.42
N HIS A 34 5.95 -0.81 -1.63
CA HIS A 34 4.90 -0.16 -0.87
C HIS A 34 5.26 -0.08 0.60
N LEU A 35 5.05 1.09 1.17
CA LEU A 35 4.98 1.31 2.60
C LEU A 35 3.51 1.39 2.98
N GLU A 36 3.02 0.40 3.69
CA GLU A 36 1.65 0.35 4.16
C GLU A 36 1.57 0.64 5.65
N ARG A 37 0.56 1.40 6.06
CA ARG A 37 0.20 1.60 7.45
C ARG A 37 -1.22 1.18 7.69
N LEU A 38 -1.39 0.29 8.65
CA LEU A 38 -2.68 -0.22 9.10
C LEU A 38 -2.93 0.32 10.51
N TYR A 39 -4.04 1.03 10.69
CA TYR A 39 -4.43 1.62 11.97
C TYR A 39 -5.53 0.77 12.58
N PHE A 40 -5.21 0.12 13.67
CA PHE A 40 -6.10 -0.77 14.42
C PHE A 40 -6.64 -0.03 15.64
N GLY A 41 -7.86 0.47 15.55
CA GLY A 41 -8.55 1.14 16.65
C GLY A 41 -8.72 0.20 17.84
N ARG A 42 -8.60 0.74 19.05
CA ARG A 42 -8.67 -0.06 20.29
C ARG A 42 -10.05 -0.08 20.93
N ASN A 43 -10.93 0.87 20.63
CA ASN A 43 -12.24 0.94 21.24
C ASN A 43 -13.14 -0.23 20.77
N ILE A 44 -13.79 -0.92 21.70
CA ILE A 44 -14.78 -1.94 21.45
C ILE A 44 -16.10 -1.45 21.98
N GLY A 45 -16.96 -0.92 21.09
CA GLY A 45 -18.15 -0.21 21.53
C GLY A 45 -17.78 0.96 22.45
N ASP A 46 -18.65 1.26 23.43
CA ASP A 46 -18.53 2.44 24.28
C ASP A 46 -17.75 2.20 25.59
N SER A 47 -17.45 0.97 25.95
CA SER A 47 -16.97 0.65 27.31
C SER A 47 -15.80 -0.32 27.41
N ALA A 48 -15.37 -0.92 26.31
CA ALA A 48 -14.27 -1.87 26.29
C ALA A 48 -13.15 -1.44 25.36
N VAL A 49 -11.95 -1.98 25.58
CA VAL A 49 -10.78 -1.72 24.73
C VAL A 49 -10.02 -3.00 24.44
N VAL A 50 -9.39 -3.06 23.29
CA VAL A 50 -8.41 -4.11 22.97
C VAL A 50 -7.23 -3.96 23.92
N SER A 51 -7.04 -4.91 24.82
CA SER A 51 -5.94 -4.90 25.80
C SER A 51 -4.60 -5.17 25.13
N ASP A 52 -3.51 -4.73 25.76
CA ASP A 52 -2.14 -4.95 25.25
C ASP A 52 -1.83 -6.45 25.12
N SER A 53 -2.35 -7.30 26.02
CA SER A 53 -2.16 -8.75 25.93
C SER A 53 -2.95 -9.38 24.77
N ALA A 54 -4.16 -8.90 24.51
CA ALA A 54 -4.95 -9.35 23.36
C ALA A 54 -4.31 -8.92 22.03
N TRP A 55 -3.78 -7.70 22.00
CA TRP A 55 -3.02 -7.20 20.87
C TRP A 55 -1.74 -8.00 20.64
N ALA A 56 -0.92 -8.21 21.68
CA ALA A 56 0.32 -9.00 21.58
C ALA A 56 0.04 -10.43 21.06
N ARG A 57 -1.09 -11.01 21.46
CA ARG A 57 -1.53 -12.30 20.93
C ARG A 57 -1.89 -12.21 19.45
N PHE A 58 -2.62 -11.17 19.04
CA PHE A 58 -2.98 -10.95 17.65
C PHE A 58 -1.73 -10.76 16.75
N VAL A 59 -0.76 -9.98 17.21
CA VAL A 59 0.52 -9.81 16.50
C VAL A 59 1.20 -11.17 16.32
N ARG A 60 1.35 -11.95 17.39
CA ARG A 60 2.04 -13.23 17.32
C ARG A 60 1.34 -14.26 16.46
N GLU A 61 0.00 -14.32 16.55
CA GLU A 61 -0.81 -15.37 15.91
C GLU A 61 -1.25 -15.04 14.48
N THR A 62 -1.31 -13.74 14.12
CA THR A 62 -1.87 -13.29 12.85
C THR A 62 -0.89 -12.45 12.04
N ILE A 63 -0.32 -11.38 12.62
CA ILE A 63 0.54 -10.46 11.87
C ILE A 63 1.89 -11.11 11.55
N THR A 64 2.55 -11.68 12.55
CA THR A 64 3.89 -12.29 12.37
C THR A 64 3.88 -13.42 11.33
N PRO A 65 2.93 -14.36 11.33
CA PRO A 65 2.88 -15.38 10.28
C PRO A 65 2.52 -14.82 8.90
N ALA A 66 1.72 -13.76 8.85
CA ALA A 66 1.35 -13.13 7.58
C ALA A 66 2.51 -12.33 6.95
N PHE A 67 3.39 -11.76 7.78
CA PHE A 67 4.50 -10.90 7.34
C PHE A 67 5.81 -11.33 8.02
N PRO A 68 6.34 -12.50 7.68
CA PRO A 68 7.58 -13.01 8.26
C PRO A 68 8.80 -12.14 7.88
N GLU A 69 8.69 -11.35 6.83
CA GLU A 69 9.72 -10.40 6.38
C GLU A 69 9.91 -9.25 7.37
N GLY A 70 8.90 -8.98 8.20
CA GLY A 70 8.93 -7.97 9.25
C GLY A 70 7.75 -7.02 9.24
N ALA A 71 7.50 -6.44 10.40
CA ALA A 71 6.52 -5.38 10.62
C ALA A 71 7.01 -4.45 11.72
N THR A 72 6.76 -3.15 11.59
CA THR A 72 7.00 -2.19 12.67
C THR A 72 5.67 -1.85 13.33
N VAL A 73 5.63 -1.89 14.66
CA VAL A 73 4.41 -1.65 15.43
C VAL A 73 4.65 -0.54 16.43
N TRP A 74 3.72 0.39 16.55
CA TRP A 74 3.74 1.43 17.60
C TRP A 74 2.32 1.82 18.04
N ASP A 75 2.23 2.42 19.22
CA ASP A 75 1.02 3.03 19.72
C ASP A 75 0.81 4.41 19.09
N ALA A 76 -0.45 4.73 18.79
CA ALA A 76 -0.86 6.04 18.33
C ALA A 76 -2.12 6.50 19.09
N ALA A 77 -2.33 7.80 19.11
CA ALA A 77 -3.55 8.42 19.59
C ALA A 77 -4.13 9.29 18.49
N GLY A 78 -5.40 9.10 18.22
CA GLY A 78 -6.11 9.82 17.18
C GLY A 78 -7.42 10.41 17.68
N GLN A 79 -8.04 11.20 16.82
CA GLN A 79 -9.40 11.66 17.02
C GLN A 79 -10.10 11.81 15.69
N TRP A 80 -11.39 11.59 15.71
CA TRP A 80 -12.23 11.78 14.52
C TRP A 80 -13.60 12.33 14.94
N ARG A 81 -14.30 12.93 14.00
CA ARG A 81 -15.63 13.49 14.24
C ARG A 81 -16.69 12.49 13.79
N ALA A 82 -17.53 12.08 14.72
CA ALA A 82 -18.68 11.24 14.44
C ALA A 82 -19.77 12.03 13.65
N PRO A 83 -20.72 11.35 12.99
CA PRO A 83 -21.79 11.99 12.22
C PRO A 83 -22.66 12.95 13.04
N ASP A 84 -22.79 12.73 14.33
CA ASP A 84 -23.52 13.60 15.30
C ASP A 84 -22.74 14.86 15.71
N GLY A 85 -21.50 15.03 15.21
CA GLY A 85 -20.61 16.14 15.55
C GLY A 85 -19.70 15.91 16.74
N THR A 86 -19.87 14.80 17.48
CA THR A 86 -19.03 14.46 18.63
C THR A 86 -17.60 14.16 18.20
N VAL A 87 -16.63 14.63 18.99
CA VAL A 87 -15.20 14.27 18.78
C VAL A 87 -14.90 13.02 19.59
N VAL A 88 -14.68 11.91 18.87
CA VAL A 88 -14.24 10.65 19.44
C VAL A 88 -12.72 10.64 19.49
N ARG A 89 -12.16 10.39 20.68
CA ARG A 89 -10.72 10.15 20.89
C ARG A 89 -10.48 8.66 21.03
N GLU A 90 -9.49 8.17 20.28
CA GLU A 90 -9.19 6.76 20.27
C GLU A 90 -7.68 6.52 20.24
N ARG A 91 -7.23 5.56 21.04
CA ARG A 91 -5.90 4.98 20.86
C ARG A 91 -5.95 3.92 19.78
N SER A 92 -4.83 3.76 19.05
CA SER A 92 -4.70 2.79 18.00
C SER A 92 -3.34 2.10 18.10
N PHE A 93 -3.28 0.87 17.63
CA PHE A 93 -2.01 0.27 17.22
C PHE A 93 -1.80 0.53 15.74
N VAL A 94 -0.59 0.91 15.36
CA VAL A 94 -0.22 1.09 13.96
C VAL A 94 0.77 0.01 13.58
N VAL A 95 0.50 -0.68 12.48
CA VAL A 95 1.43 -1.62 11.87
C VAL A 95 1.90 -1.04 10.56
N GLU A 96 3.21 -0.91 10.42
CA GLU A 96 3.85 -0.50 9.16
C GLU A 96 4.52 -1.72 8.52
N LEU A 97 4.24 -1.90 7.25
CA LEU A 97 4.74 -2.98 6.42
C LEU A 97 5.48 -2.37 5.23
N LEU A 98 6.71 -2.79 5.02
CA LEU A 98 7.45 -2.47 3.80
C LEU A 98 7.60 -3.74 2.96
N HIS A 99 7.07 -3.72 1.73
CA HIS A 99 7.08 -4.91 0.89
C HIS A 99 7.12 -4.58 -0.60
N LEU A 100 7.58 -5.53 -1.41
CA LEU A 100 7.42 -5.47 -2.85
C LEU A 100 5.95 -5.72 -3.22
N VAL A 101 5.51 -5.10 -4.31
CA VAL A 101 4.12 -5.19 -4.78
C VAL A 101 3.86 -6.57 -5.38
N THR A 102 3.08 -7.39 -4.70
CA THR A 102 2.64 -8.70 -5.20
C THR A 102 1.17 -8.96 -4.85
N PRO A 103 0.43 -9.72 -5.68
CA PRO A 103 -0.96 -10.08 -5.36
C PRO A 103 -1.11 -10.87 -4.06
N ASP A 104 -0.08 -11.60 -3.66
CA ASP A 104 -0.08 -12.35 -2.41
C ASP A 104 -0.07 -11.45 -1.19
N VAL A 105 0.71 -10.39 -1.20
CA VAL A 105 0.73 -9.40 -0.11
C VAL A 105 -0.62 -8.74 0.06
N GLU A 106 -1.27 -8.34 -1.03
CA GLU A 106 -2.61 -7.73 -0.98
C GLU A 106 -3.62 -8.65 -0.28
N ARG A 107 -3.59 -9.94 -0.59
CA ARG A 107 -4.45 -10.94 0.06
C ARG A 107 -4.15 -11.06 1.55
N ARG A 108 -2.85 -11.11 1.95
CA ARG A 108 -2.41 -11.21 3.35
C ARG A 108 -2.83 -9.98 4.16
N VAL A 109 -2.65 -8.78 3.61
CA VAL A 109 -3.09 -7.52 4.23
C VAL A 109 -4.59 -7.54 4.48
N LYS A 110 -5.38 -7.88 3.46
CA LYS A 110 -6.84 -7.97 3.58
C LYS A 110 -7.24 -8.98 4.66
N GLN A 111 -6.63 -10.14 4.70
CA GLN A 111 -6.91 -11.18 5.68
C GLN A 111 -6.63 -10.69 7.11
N VAL A 112 -5.50 -10.05 7.37
CA VAL A 112 -5.15 -9.48 8.69
C VAL A 112 -6.18 -8.44 9.13
N MET A 113 -6.60 -7.54 8.24
CA MET A 113 -7.63 -6.53 8.54
C MET A 113 -8.97 -7.18 8.89
N ASP A 114 -9.38 -8.20 8.11
CA ASP A 114 -10.65 -8.90 8.33
C ASP A 114 -10.62 -9.71 9.63
N ASP A 115 -9.48 -10.35 9.95
CA ASP A 115 -9.29 -11.08 11.21
C ASP A 115 -9.39 -10.17 12.43
N TYR A 116 -8.79 -8.97 12.36
CA TYR A 116 -8.90 -7.98 13.43
C TYR A 116 -10.35 -7.55 13.65
N LYS A 117 -11.05 -7.19 12.58
CA LYS A 117 -12.45 -6.78 12.65
C LYS A 117 -13.33 -7.86 13.28
N ARG A 118 -13.16 -9.12 12.88
CA ARG A 118 -13.92 -10.23 13.46
C ARG A 118 -13.58 -10.47 14.92
N ARG A 119 -12.28 -10.49 15.26
CA ARG A 119 -11.79 -10.84 16.60
C ARG A 119 -12.15 -9.82 17.65
N PHE A 120 -12.17 -8.54 17.29
CA PHE A 120 -12.36 -7.44 18.21
C PHE A 120 -13.62 -6.61 17.94
N ALA A 121 -14.55 -7.14 17.17
CA ALA A 121 -15.81 -6.46 16.82
C ALA A 121 -15.62 -5.04 16.27
N GLN A 122 -14.57 -4.84 15.46
CA GLN A 122 -14.26 -3.56 14.87
C GLN A 122 -14.99 -3.36 13.55
N GLN A 123 -15.45 -2.14 13.31
CA GLN A 123 -16.13 -1.78 12.05
C GLN A 123 -15.15 -1.65 10.89
N SER A 124 -13.97 -1.09 11.15
CA SER A 124 -12.98 -0.81 10.10
C SER A 124 -11.55 -0.87 10.64
N VAL A 125 -10.62 -0.99 9.70
CA VAL A 125 -9.19 -0.74 9.90
C VAL A 125 -8.79 0.25 8.80
N LEU A 126 -8.25 1.41 9.18
CA LEU A 126 -7.73 2.35 8.19
C LEU A 126 -6.45 1.79 7.58
N ARG A 127 -6.39 1.76 6.26
CA ARG A 127 -5.21 1.37 5.49
C ARG A 127 -4.72 2.55 4.67
N MET A 128 -3.44 2.83 4.76
CA MET A 128 -2.75 3.81 3.92
C MET A 128 -1.63 3.13 3.15
N VAL A 129 -1.48 3.46 1.88
CA VAL A 129 -0.44 2.91 1.01
C VAL A 129 0.34 4.06 0.39
N THR A 130 1.66 4.02 0.52
CA THR A 130 2.58 4.97 -0.10
C THR A 130 3.57 4.20 -0.98
N ARG A 131 3.75 4.65 -2.22
CA ARG A 131 4.81 4.12 -3.08
C ARG A 131 6.13 4.71 -2.65
N VAL A 132 7.10 3.85 -2.46
CA VAL A 132 8.45 4.22 -2.01
C VAL A 132 9.50 3.44 -2.81
N ARG A 133 10.75 3.86 -2.68
CA ARG A 133 11.90 3.08 -3.12
C ARG A 133 12.68 2.63 -1.89
N ALA A 134 12.98 1.34 -1.81
CA ALA A 134 13.64 0.75 -0.66
C ALA A 134 14.72 -0.27 -1.07
N SER A 135 15.71 -0.44 -0.22
CA SER A 135 16.69 -1.54 -0.26
C SER A 135 16.55 -2.39 0.99
N PHE A 136 16.78 -3.69 0.85
CA PHE A 136 16.72 -4.69 1.92
C PHE A 136 18.04 -5.42 2.01
#